data_937b5d04f849070b13b3a97c6df71800
#
_entry.id   937b5d04f849070b13b3a97c6df71800
#
_cell.length_a   1.000
_cell.length_b   1.000
_cell.length_c   1.000
_cell.angle_alpha   90.00
_cell.angle_beta   90.00
_cell.angle_gamma   90.00
#
_symmetry.space_group_name_H-M   'P 1'
#
loop_
_entity.id
_entity.type
_entity.pdbx_description
1 polymer ?
#
loop_
_entity_poly.entity_id
_entity_poly.type
_entity_poly.pdbx_seq_one_letter_code
_entity_poly.pdbx_strand_id
1 'polypeptide(L)'
;MKRKRPIAAWKLVAVFGAAMAFLCLPAVLAVAGVDDVRETPRSRAVVEAQTASLRGALAEEGLRLGAPVYLRLTKEPAELTAYVANAEGVYEPFRSWPVCAFSGELGPKQAEGDMQAPEGFYSVAPGQMNAASDYHLAFNLGFPNAYDRAQGRTGSYLMVHGDCVSIGCYAMTDDAIEEIWTLMQAAMEEGQRSVPVHIFPFPMTAANLQRHAGDPNAAFWRSLAPAWEAFEDTGHVPAVRVSDGDYQIVPAS
;
A
#
# COMPACT_ATOMS: atom_id res chain seq x y z
N MET A 1 -24.03 -62.16 -83.24
CA MET A 1 -23.10 -61.03 -83.03
C MET A 1 -23.51 -60.27 -81.78
N LYS A 2 -22.86 -60.47 -80.66
CA LYS A 2 -23.05 -59.69 -79.40
C LYS A 2 -21.69 -59.31 -78.84
N ARG A 3 -21.36 -58.05 -78.90
CA ARG A 3 -20.09 -57.51 -78.34
C ARG A 3 -20.19 -57.42 -76.84
N LYS A 4 -19.23 -58.03 -76.18
CA LYS A 4 -19.02 -57.87 -74.72
C LYS A 4 -18.24 -56.58 -74.46
N ARG A 5 -18.73 -55.74 -73.54
CA ARG A 5 -18.02 -54.55 -73.00
C ARG A 5 -17.16 -54.96 -71.81
N PRO A 6 -15.98 -54.41 -71.64
CA PRO A 6 -15.12 -54.71 -70.46
C PRO A 6 -15.54 -53.93 -69.21
N ILE A 7 -15.38 -54.56 -68.09
CA ILE A 7 -15.64 -54.03 -66.74
C ILE A 7 -14.48 -53.11 -66.34
N ALA A 8 -14.80 -51.87 -66.02
CA ALA A 8 -13.78 -50.92 -65.46
C ALA A 8 -13.46 -51.24 -63.98
N ALA A 9 -12.21 -51.40 -63.71
CA ALA A 9 -11.70 -51.58 -62.37
C ALA A 9 -11.70 -50.23 -61.60
N TRP A 10 -12.42 -50.14 -60.50
CA TRP A 10 -12.38 -49.02 -59.57
C TRP A 10 -11.14 -49.15 -58.71
N LYS A 11 -10.26 -48.13 -58.81
CA LYS A 11 -9.15 -47.94 -57.91
C LYS A 11 -9.66 -47.38 -56.60
N LEU A 12 -9.48 -48.11 -55.48
CA LEU A 12 -9.66 -47.56 -54.14
C LEU A 12 -8.55 -46.53 -53.87
N VAL A 13 -8.91 -45.30 -53.63
CA VAL A 13 -8.03 -44.27 -53.09
C VAL A 13 -8.19 -44.29 -51.58
N ALA A 14 -7.15 -44.76 -50.88
CA ALA A 14 -7.06 -44.66 -49.42
C ALA A 14 -6.74 -43.22 -49.04
N VAL A 15 -7.67 -42.56 -48.39
CA VAL A 15 -7.44 -41.23 -47.79
C VAL A 15 -6.86 -41.42 -46.41
N PHE A 16 -5.56 -41.16 -46.28
CA PHE A 16 -4.90 -41.05 -44.96
C PHE A 16 -5.34 -39.73 -44.31
N GLY A 17 -6.24 -39.82 -43.35
CA GLY A 17 -6.58 -38.71 -42.46
C GLY A 17 -5.47 -38.47 -41.46
N ALA A 18 -4.68 -37.41 -41.64
CA ALA A 18 -3.75 -36.93 -40.61
C ALA A 18 -4.55 -36.24 -39.49
N ALA A 19 -4.67 -36.93 -38.35
CA ALA A 19 -5.22 -36.29 -37.14
C ALA A 19 -4.18 -35.30 -36.60
N MET A 20 -4.38 -34.02 -36.80
CA MET A 20 -3.66 -32.97 -36.14
C MET A 20 -4.14 -32.90 -34.69
N ALA A 21 -3.32 -33.45 -33.76
CA ALA A 21 -3.50 -33.22 -32.34
C ALA A 21 -3.12 -31.78 -32.02
N PHE A 22 -4.12 -30.92 -31.80
CA PHE A 22 -3.93 -29.60 -31.21
C PHE A 22 -3.51 -29.79 -29.75
N LEU A 23 -2.21 -29.70 -29.47
CA LEU A 23 -1.69 -29.50 -28.13
C LEU A 23 -2.12 -28.10 -27.66
N CYS A 24 -3.22 -28.04 -26.89
CA CYS A 24 -3.54 -26.87 -26.09
C CYS A 24 -2.46 -26.75 -25.01
N LEU A 25 -1.40 -25.98 -25.27
CA LEU A 25 -0.54 -25.45 -24.21
C LEU A 25 -1.40 -24.45 -23.40
N PRO A 26 -1.50 -24.63 -22.08
CA PRO A 26 -2.10 -23.58 -21.26
C PRO A 26 -1.25 -22.33 -21.43
N ALA A 27 -1.85 -21.26 -21.93
CA ALA A 27 -1.25 -19.93 -21.86
C ALA A 27 -1.08 -19.61 -20.38
N VAL A 28 0.12 -19.72 -19.87
CA VAL A 28 0.51 -19.11 -18.60
C VAL A 28 0.39 -17.60 -18.86
N LEU A 29 -0.74 -17.03 -18.45
CA LEU A 29 -0.87 -15.59 -18.33
C LEU A 29 0.23 -15.17 -17.36
N ALA A 30 1.31 -14.60 -17.89
CA ALA A 30 2.27 -13.86 -17.08
C ALA A 30 1.46 -12.77 -16.39
N VAL A 31 1.20 -12.94 -15.09
CA VAL A 31 0.75 -11.87 -14.23
C VAL A 31 1.83 -10.80 -14.36
N ALA A 32 1.46 -9.63 -14.90
CA ALA A 32 2.37 -8.49 -14.97
C ALA A 32 2.95 -8.33 -13.56
N GLY A 33 4.28 -8.49 -13.44
CA GLY A 33 4.96 -8.52 -12.17
C GLY A 33 4.57 -7.29 -11.35
N VAL A 34 4.22 -7.52 -10.10
CA VAL A 34 4.30 -6.48 -9.07
C VAL A 34 5.77 -6.10 -9.06
N ASP A 35 6.07 -4.81 -9.27
CA ASP A 35 7.46 -4.35 -9.16
C ASP A 35 7.97 -4.73 -7.77
N ASP A 36 9.04 -5.51 -7.72
CA ASP A 36 9.61 -5.96 -6.45
C ASP A 36 10.24 -4.77 -5.70
N VAL A 37 10.25 -4.86 -4.37
CA VAL A 37 10.98 -3.89 -3.53
C VAL A 37 12.46 -3.95 -3.89
N ARG A 38 13.04 -2.80 -4.26
CA ARG A 38 14.49 -2.72 -4.53
C ARG A 38 15.27 -2.87 -3.24
N GLU A 39 16.09 -3.90 -3.18
CA GLU A 39 16.89 -4.19 -2.00
C GLU A 39 18.31 -3.62 -2.09
N THR A 40 18.89 -3.40 -0.92
CA THR A 40 20.31 -3.12 -0.70
C THR A 40 20.88 -4.14 0.30
N PRO A 41 22.21 -4.24 0.47
CA PRO A 41 22.77 -5.05 1.55
C PRO A 41 22.23 -4.65 2.93
N ARG A 42 21.98 -3.34 3.15
CA ARG A 42 21.39 -2.83 4.40
C ARG A 42 19.97 -3.36 4.61
N SER A 43 19.08 -3.18 3.64
CA SER A 43 17.68 -3.61 3.80
C SER A 43 17.56 -5.13 3.96
N ARG A 44 18.38 -5.91 3.26
CA ARG A 44 18.42 -7.37 3.46
C ARG A 44 18.85 -7.77 4.88
N ALA A 45 19.91 -7.14 5.40
CA ALA A 45 20.37 -7.40 6.76
C ALA A 45 19.30 -7.03 7.80
N VAL A 46 18.59 -5.93 7.60
CA VAL A 46 17.47 -5.51 8.45
C VAL A 46 16.34 -6.55 8.41
N VAL A 47 15.87 -6.93 7.23
CA VAL A 47 14.79 -7.92 7.08
C VAL A 47 15.18 -9.27 7.71
N GLU A 48 16.42 -9.73 7.51
CA GLU A 48 16.93 -10.94 8.14
C GLU A 48 16.91 -10.85 9.67
N ALA A 49 17.35 -9.72 10.23
CA ALA A 49 17.40 -9.50 11.69
C ALA A 49 16.00 -9.40 12.30
N GLN A 50 15.05 -8.70 11.65
CA GLN A 50 13.72 -8.42 12.19
C GLN A 50 12.72 -9.57 12.00
N THR A 51 12.89 -10.40 10.96
CA THR A 51 11.89 -11.42 10.55
C THR A 51 11.48 -12.38 11.67
N ALA A 52 12.43 -12.91 12.42
CA ALA A 52 12.14 -13.90 13.47
C ALA A 52 11.35 -13.28 14.63
N SER A 53 11.75 -12.09 15.08
CA SER A 53 11.10 -11.34 16.15
C SER A 53 9.68 -10.93 15.77
N LEU A 54 9.51 -10.33 14.58
CA LEU A 54 8.20 -9.90 14.09
C LEU A 54 7.24 -11.08 13.87
N ARG A 55 7.75 -12.19 13.32
CA ARG A 55 6.93 -13.41 13.17
C ARG A 55 6.45 -13.95 14.51
N GLY A 56 7.30 -13.96 15.53
CA GLY A 56 6.92 -14.39 16.87
C GLY A 56 5.87 -13.47 17.48
N ALA A 57 6.12 -12.17 17.48
CA ALA A 57 5.21 -11.18 18.04
C ALA A 57 3.85 -11.16 17.34
N LEU A 58 3.80 -11.26 16.02
CA LEU A 58 2.55 -11.35 15.26
C LEU A 58 1.78 -12.64 15.60
N ALA A 59 2.48 -13.76 15.74
CA ALA A 59 1.83 -15.04 16.09
C ALA A 59 1.22 -15.03 17.49
N GLU A 60 1.80 -14.31 18.44
CA GLU A 60 1.22 -14.12 19.79
C GLU A 60 -0.13 -13.39 19.74
N GLU A 61 -0.33 -12.50 18.76
CA GLU A 61 -1.57 -11.76 18.50
C GLU A 61 -2.51 -12.48 17.50
N GLY A 62 -2.18 -13.71 17.07
CA GLY A 62 -2.96 -14.43 16.07
C GLY A 62 -2.81 -13.91 14.64
N LEU A 63 -1.80 -13.08 14.38
CA LEU A 63 -1.49 -12.46 13.10
C LEU A 63 -0.34 -13.18 12.39
N ARG A 64 -0.09 -12.84 11.12
CA ARG A 64 0.95 -13.47 10.31
C ARG A 64 1.83 -12.42 9.61
N LEU A 65 3.15 -12.59 9.68
CA LEU A 65 4.07 -11.80 8.85
C LEU A 65 3.81 -12.10 7.36
N GLY A 66 3.69 -11.05 6.56
CA GLY A 66 3.29 -11.12 5.15
C GLY A 66 1.77 -11.01 4.92
N ALA A 67 0.93 -11.00 5.95
CA ALA A 67 -0.47 -10.59 5.80
C ALA A 67 -0.55 -9.10 5.41
N PRO A 68 -1.65 -8.66 4.79
CA PRO A 68 -1.80 -7.26 4.40
C PRO A 68 -1.61 -6.28 5.55
N VAL A 69 -0.89 -5.19 5.28
CA VAL A 69 -0.55 -4.13 6.25
C VAL A 69 -1.26 -2.83 5.88
N TYR A 70 -1.70 -2.11 6.89
CA TYR A 70 -2.18 -0.73 6.82
C TYR A 70 -1.43 0.12 7.86
N LEU A 71 -0.96 1.30 7.47
CA LEU A 71 -0.30 2.25 8.36
C LEU A 71 -1.20 3.45 8.62
N ARG A 72 -1.38 3.78 9.89
CA ARG A 72 -2.10 4.98 10.32
C ARG A 72 -1.18 5.83 11.16
N LEU A 73 -1.03 7.10 10.78
CA LEU A 73 -0.21 8.07 11.47
C LEU A 73 -1.09 9.20 12.01
N THR A 74 -0.82 9.63 13.24
CA THR A 74 -1.38 10.86 13.82
C THR A 74 -0.24 11.81 14.17
N LYS A 75 -0.50 13.14 14.10
CA LYS A 75 0.44 14.15 14.55
C LYS A 75 0.29 14.44 16.04
N GLU A 76 -0.92 14.29 16.59
CA GLU A 76 -1.25 14.51 17.99
C GLU A 76 -2.16 13.39 18.55
N PRO A 77 -1.63 12.41 19.30
CA PRO A 77 -0.20 12.18 19.58
C PRO A 77 0.58 11.87 18.30
N ALA A 78 1.89 12.19 18.31
CA ALA A 78 2.78 11.89 17.20
C ALA A 78 3.13 10.40 17.19
N GLU A 79 2.35 9.60 16.47
CA GLU A 79 2.41 8.14 16.51
C GLU A 79 2.09 7.53 15.15
N LEU A 80 2.81 6.47 14.79
CA LEU A 80 2.51 5.61 13.66
C LEU A 80 2.10 4.23 14.17
N THR A 81 0.91 3.77 13.81
CA THR A 81 0.38 2.44 14.13
C THR A 81 0.34 1.58 12.89
N ALA A 82 0.90 0.37 12.96
CA ALA A 82 0.69 -0.67 11.96
C ALA A 82 -0.48 -1.57 12.37
N TYR A 83 -1.37 -1.77 11.42
CA TYR A 83 -2.45 -2.74 11.47
C TYR A 83 -2.15 -3.87 10.49
N VAL A 84 -2.42 -5.10 10.89
CA VAL A 84 -2.17 -6.29 10.08
C VAL A 84 -3.47 -7.06 9.94
N ALA A 85 -3.79 -7.50 8.72
CA ALA A 85 -5.01 -8.25 8.47
C ALA A 85 -4.92 -9.65 9.09
N ASN A 86 -5.95 -10.05 9.83
CA ASN A 86 -6.13 -11.41 10.32
C ASN A 86 -6.62 -12.35 9.20
N ALA A 87 -6.93 -13.61 9.53
CA ALA A 87 -7.36 -14.61 8.56
C ALA A 87 -8.71 -14.28 7.87
N GLU A 88 -9.55 -13.50 8.52
CA GLU A 88 -10.83 -13.01 8.03
C GLU A 88 -10.71 -11.74 7.19
N GLY A 89 -9.49 -11.17 7.10
CA GLY A 89 -9.20 -9.94 6.37
C GLY A 89 -9.50 -8.66 7.17
N VAL A 90 -9.83 -8.78 8.46
CA VAL A 90 -10.02 -7.66 9.37
C VAL A 90 -8.65 -7.18 9.86
N TYR A 91 -8.39 -5.88 9.78
CA TYR A 91 -7.13 -5.29 10.23
C TYR A 91 -7.18 -5.04 11.73
N GLU A 92 -6.25 -5.63 12.45
CA GLU A 92 -6.09 -5.49 13.88
C GLU A 92 -4.82 -4.69 14.21
N PRO A 93 -4.81 -3.87 15.27
CA PRO A 93 -3.63 -3.10 15.66
C PRO A 93 -2.55 -4.08 16.13
N PHE A 94 -1.37 -4.00 15.52
CA PHE A 94 -0.23 -4.83 15.90
C PHE A 94 0.75 -4.06 16.80
N ARG A 95 1.21 -2.90 16.33
CA ARG A 95 2.21 -2.12 17.06
C ARG A 95 2.12 -0.64 16.72
N SER A 96 2.41 0.19 17.71
CA SER A 96 2.56 1.63 17.56
C SER A 96 3.97 2.06 17.92
N TRP A 97 4.51 3.03 17.17
CA TRP A 97 5.79 3.66 17.42
C TRP A 97 5.60 5.17 17.49
N PRO A 98 6.25 5.85 18.48
CA PRO A 98 6.25 7.30 18.47
C PRO A 98 6.96 7.82 17.23
N VAL A 99 6.40 8.84 16.60
CA VAL A 99 7.09 9.62 15.57
C VAL A 99 8.15 10.47 16.28
N CYS A 100 9.41 10.25 15.92
CA CYS A 100 10.56 10.87 16.58
C CYS A 100 10.61 12.39 16.32
N ALA A 101 10.36 12.78 15.06
CA ALA A 101 10.25 14.16 14.65
C ALA A 101 9.38 14.29 13.38
N PHE A 102 8.62 15.35 13.28
CA PHE A 102 8.02 15.83 12.04
C PHE A 102 8.11 17.35 12.02
N SER A 103 8.00 17.94 10.82
CA SER A 103 8.08 19.41 10.69
C SER A 103 6.70 20.02 10.52
N GLY A 104 6.58 21.26 10.98
CA GLY A 104 5.36 22.04 10.94
C GLY A 104 4.42 21.71 12.10
N GLU A 105 3.16 22.09 11.93
CA GLU A 105 2.11 21.99 12.93
C GLU A 105 0.96 21.09 12.42
N LEU A 106 -0.17 21.08 13.11
CA LEU A 106 -1.40 20.48 12.60
C LEU A 106 -1.84 21.21 11.31
N GLY A 107 -2.30 20.44 10.34
CA GLY A 107 -2.68 20.94 9.03
C GLY A 107 -1.91 20.29 7.90
N PRO A 108 -2.45 20.32 6.68
CA PRO A 108 -1.85 19.71 5.51
C PRO A 108 -0.68 20.54 4.96
N LYS A 109 0.27 19.89 4.30
CA LYS A 109 1.26 20.57 3.46
C LYS A 109 0.59 21.32 2.32
N GLN A 110 1.03 22.56 2.06
CA GLN A 110 0.46 23.44 1.03
C GLN A 110 1.41 23.66 -0.15
N ALA A 111 2.70 23.89 0.12
CA ALA A 111 3.65 24.28 -0.92
C ALA A 111 5.04 23.69 -0.71
N GLU A 112 5.79 23.59 -1.80
CA GLU A 112 7.21 23.26 -1.74
C GLU A 112 7.94 24.21 -0.79
N GLY A 113 8.77 23.68 0.11
CA GLY A 113 9.57 24.48 1.04
C GLY A 113 8.82 25.04 2.26
N ASP A 114 7.53 24.75 2.45
CA ASP A 114 6.75 25.19 3.61
C ASP A 114 7.12 24.49 4.93
N MET A 115 8.03 23.52 4.86
CA MET A 115 8.49 22.72 6.01
C MET A 115 7.36 22.03 6.78
N GLN A 116 6.24 21.73 6.10
CA GLN A 116 5.05 21.13 6.67
C GLN A 116 4.94 19.66 6.28
N ALA A 117 4.77 18.77 7.25
CA ALA A 117 4.46 17.36 7.01
C ALA A 117 3.01 17.21 6.52
N PRO A 118 2.76 16.32 5.52
CA PRO A 118 1.44 16.20 4.90
C PRO A 118 0.43 15.49 5.79
N GLU A 119 -0.86 15.74 5.57
CA GLU A 119 -2.00 14.99 6.09
C GLU A 119 -2.87 14.54 4.92
N GLY A 120 -3.53 13.39 5.05
CA GLY A 120 -4.41 12.83 4.02
C GLY A 120 -4.16 11.35 3.77
N PHE A 121 -4.60 10.87 2.60
CA PHE A 121 -4.60 9.46 2.25
C PHE A 121 -3.58 9.17 1.17
N TYR A 122 -2.59 8.35 1.51
CA TYR A 122 -1.48 7.95 0.64
C TYR A 122 -1.45 6.44 0.50
N SER A 123 -0.66 5.96 -0.46
CA SER A 123 -0.43 4.54 -0.68
C SER A 123 0.99 4.33 -1.20
N VAL A 124 1.69 3.39 -0.63
CA VAL A 124 3.10 3.10 -0.94
C VAL A 124 3.21 1.80 -1.68
N ALA A 125 3.59 1.87 -2.95
CA ALA A 125 3.92 0.71 -3.79
C ALA A 125 5.39 0.30 -3.62
N PRO A 126 5.80 -0.92 -4.06
CA PRO A 126 7.19 -1.38 -3.96
C PRO A 126 8.23 -0.40 -4.51
N GLY A 127 7.94 0.28 -5.63
CA GLY A 127 8.83 1.27 -6.24
C GLY A 127 9.02 2.57 -5.42
N GLN A 128 8.22 2.77 -4.37
CA GLN A 128 8.34 3.91 -3.45
C GLN A 128 9.14 3.56 -2.18
N MET A 129 9.49 2.30 -1.99
CA MET A 129 10.39 1.85 -0.93
C MET A 129 11.83 2.23 -1.28
N ASN A 130 12.50 3.04 -0.43
CA ASN A 130 13.85 3.56 -0.66
C ASN A 130 14.86 2.92 0.30
N ALA A 131 15.38 1.76 -0.06
CA ALA A 131 16.41 1.04 0.69
C ALA A 131 17.78 1.73 0.69
N ALA A 132 18.01 2.69 -0.21
CA ALA A 132 19.25 3.45 -0.34
C ALA A 132 19.14 4.86 0.25
N SER A 133 18.21 5.08 1.17
CA SER A 133 18.01 6.36 1.83
C SER A 133 19.27 6.78 2.63
N ASP A 134 19.58 8.08 2.58
CA ASP A 134 20.61 8.68 3.44
C ASP A 134 20.15 8.72 4.91
N TYR A 135 18.86 8.55 5.16
CA TYR A 135 18.22 8.49 6.48
C TYR A 135 17.83 7.04 6.82
N HIS A 136 18.80 6.14 6.82
CA HIS A 136 18.67 4.72 7.07
C HIS A 136 17.79 4.00 6.04
N LEU A 137 16.51 3.76 6.35
CA LEU A 137 15.48 3.25 5.43
C LEU A 137 14.36 4.27 5.31
N ALA A 138 13.70 4.32 4.15
CA ALA A 138 12.60 5.25 3.93
C ALA A 138 11.56 4.70 2.94
N PHE A 139 10.35 5.22 3.01
CA PHE A 139 9.37 5.07 1.92
C PHE A 139 8.72 6.41 1.58
N ASN A 140 8.51 6.63 0.29
CA ASN A 140 7.91 7.85 -0.23
C ASN A 140 6.38 7.76 -0.18
N LEU A 141 5.72 8.73 0.45
CA LEU A 141 4.27 8.81 0.54
C LEU A 141 3.58 9.03 -0.83
N GLY A 142 4.32 9.53 -1.83
CA GLY A 142 3.75 9.88 -3.12
C GLY A 142 3.00 11.22 -3.10
N PHE A 143 3.38 12.12 -2.19
CA PHE A 143 2.87 13.50 -2.20
C PHE A 143 3.34 14.26 -3.45
N PRO A 144 2.50 15.10 -4.09
CA PRO A 144 1.09 15.32 -3.82
C PRO A 144 0.20 14.20 -4.38
N ASN A 145 -0.79 13.73 -3.60
CA ASN A 145 -1.80 12.78 -4.07
C ASN A 145 -2.82 13.46 -5.02
N ALA A 146 -3.88 12.78 -5.43
CA ALA A 146 -4.88 13.34 -6.33
C ALA A 146 -5.63 14.52 -5.70
N TYR A 147 -5.95 14.45 -4.41
CA TYR A 147 -6.59 15.52 -3.66
C TYR A 147 -5.67 16.73 -3.54
N ASP A 148 -4.42 16.52 -3.13
CA ASP A 148 -3.43 17.58 -2.98
C ASP A 148 -3.25 18.36 -4.29
N ARG A 149 -3.17 17.66 -5.42
CA ARG A 149 -3.10 18.27 -6.75
C ARG A 149 -4.35 19.07 -7.10
N ALA A 150 -5.54 18.57 -6.78
CA ALA A 150 -6.79 19.27 -7.00
C ALA A 150 -6.89 20.57 -6.17
N GLN A 151 -6.28 20.56 -4.97
CA GLN A 151 -6.17 21.76 -4.11
C GLN A 151 -5.00 22.68 -4.50
N GLY A 152 -4.25 22.38 -5.57
CA GLY A 152 -3.10 23.18 -6.00
C GLY A 152 -1.87 23.08 -5.09
N ARG A 153 -1.81 22.07 -4.21
CA ARG A 153 -0.68 21.85 -3.32
C ARG A 153 0.54 21.38 -4.10
N THR A 154 1.73 21.83 -3.70
CA THR A 154 2.99 21.51 -4.36
C THR A 154 4.02 20.96 -3.38
N GLY A 155 4.98 20.21 -3.90
CA GLY A 155 6.05 19.59 -3.14
C GLY A 155 6.39 18.20 -3.68
N SER A 156 7.46 17.63 -3.17
CA SER A 156 7.95 16.31 -3.58
C SER A 156 8.76 15.65 -2.47
N TYR A 157 9.04 14.37 -2.62
CA TYR A 157 9.92 13.58 -1.73
C TYR A 157 9.54 13.63 -0.25
N LEU A 158 8.23 13.61 0.06
CA LEU A 158 7.73 13.50 1.43
C LEU A 158 7.78 12.03 1.84
N MET A 159 8.58 11.73 2.86
CA MET A 159 8.88 10.36 3.26
C MET A 159 8.56 10.10 4.73
N VAL A 160 8.43 8.81 5.05
CA VAL A 160 8.65 8.28 6.40
C VAL A 160 10.01 7.59 6.38
N HIS A 161 10.90 7.91 7.34
CA HIS A 161 12.30 7.48 7.31
C HIS A 161 12.90 7.35 8.73
N GLY A 162 14.08 6.73 8.85
CA GLY A 162 14.85 6.67 10.09
C GLY A 162 15.60 7.97 10.42
N ASP A 163 16.59 7.87 11.29
CA ASP A 163 17.54 8.95 11.67
C ASP A 163 16.93 10.16 12.41
N CYS A 164 15.72 10.07 12.91
CA CYS A 164 15.13 10.99 13.90
C CYS A 164 15.28 12.51 13.63
N VAL A 165 15.49 12.94 12.36
CA VAL A 165 15.57 14.35 11.94
C VAL A 165 14.61 14.65 10.80
N SER A 166 13.93 15.79 10.81
CA SER A 166 12.95 16.13 9.80
C SER A 166 12.99 17.59 9.35
N ILE A 167 12.74 17.80 8.03
CA ILE A 167 12.50 19.10 7.39
C ILE A 167 11.27 19.04 6.46
N GLY A 168 10.22 18.31 6.86
CA GLY A 168 8.98 18.12 6.09
C GLY A 168 8.49 16.68 6.03
N CYS A 169 9.31 15.73 6.48
CA CYS A 169 9.03 14.29 6.52
C CYS A 169 8.51 13.86 7.90
N TYR A 170 8.23 12.56 8.03
CA TYR A 170 8.02 11.91 9.32
C TYR A 170 9.24 11.05 9.63
N ALA A 171 10.01 11.44 10.64
CA ALA A 171 11.20 10.73 11.08
C ALA A 171 10.85 9.76 12.21
N MET A 172 11.25 8.53 12.05
CA MET A 172 11.18 7.46 13.04
C MET A 172 12.57 7.21 13.62
N THR A 173 12.65 6.46 14.72
CA THR A 173 13.93 5.84 15.11
C THR A 173 14.32 4.77 14.09
N ASP A 174 15.61 4.43 14.02
CA ASP A 174 16.08 3.38 13.11
C ASP A 174 15.42 2.03 13.43
N ASP A 175 15.31 1.66 14.70
CA ASP A 175 14.63 0.44 15.12
C ASP A 175 13.16 0.41 14.65
N ALA A 176 12.44 1.53 14.76
CA ALA A 176 11.05 1.61 14.36
C ALA A 176 10.88 1.48 12.84
N ILE A 177 11.71 2.19 12.05
CA ILE A 177 11.61 2.10 10.59
C ILE A 177 12.03 0.72 10.06
N GLU A 178 12.94 0.02 10.74
CA GLU A 178 13.33 -1.35 10.40
C GLU A 178 12.17 -2.34 10.55
N GLU A 179 11.43 -2.26 11.64
CA GLU A 179 10.24 -3.09 11.86
C GLU A 179 9.14 -2.77 10.84
N ILE A 180 8.84 -1.47 10.65
CA ILE A 180 7.83 -1.00 9.68
C ILE A 180 8.21 -1.44 8.26
N TRP A 181 9.47 -1.24 7.86
CA TRP A 181 9.99 -1.68 6.57
C TRP A 181 9.78 -3.18 6.35
N THR A 182 10.17 -3.99 7.33
CA THR A 182 10.09 -5.46 7.25
C THR A 182 8.62 -5.92 7.14
N LEU A 183 7.70 -5.31 7.88
CA LEU A 183 6.27 -5.58 7.76
C LEU A 183 5.75 -5.26 6.35
N MET A 184 6.08 -4.07 5.82
CA MET A 184 5.64 -3.63 4.50
C MET A 184 6.22 -4.52 3.39
N GLN A 185 7.53 -4.79 3.43
CA GLN A 185 8.19 -5.62 2.44
C GLN A 185 7.60 -7.03 2.42
N ALA A 186 7.43 -7.66 3.57
CA ALA A 186 6.84 -9.00 3.67
C ALA A 186 5.40 -9.04 3.12
N ALA A 187 4.58 -8.02 3.36
CA ALA A 187 3.23 -7.94 2.83
C ALA A 187 3.23 -7.76 1.29
N MET A 188 4.15 -6.97 0.76
CA MET A 188 4.31 -6.76 -0.68
C MET A 188 4.79 -8.05 -1.38
N GLU A 189 5.73 -8.78 -0.81
CA GLU A 189 6.21 -10.08 -1.31
C GLU A 189 5.10 -11.15 -1.37
N GLU A 190 4.14 -11.08 -0.44
CA GLU A 190 2.94 -11.94 -0.42
C GLU A 190 1.77 -11.39 -1.27
N GLY A 191 2.01 -10.35 -2.07
CA GLY A 191 1.09 -9.87 -3.12
C GLY A 191 0.30 -8.62 -2.79
N GLN A 192 0.54 -7.94 -1.67
CA GLN A 192 -0.04 -6.62 -1.43
C GLN A 192 0.59 -5.60 -2.39
N ARG A 193 -0.19 -5.11 -3.35
CA ARG A 193 0.31 -4.21 -4.41
C ARG A 193 0.78 -2.86 -3.90
N SER A 194 0.17 -2.38 -2.82
CA SER A 194 0.57 -1.16 -2.14
C SER A 194 0.04 -1.16 -0.71
N VAL A 195 0.78 -0.54 0.20
CA VAL A 195 0.39 -0.37 1.60
C VAL A 195 -0.30 0.97 1.75
N PRO A 196 -1.58 1.02 2.19
CA PRO A 196 -2.24 2.27 2.51
C PRO A 196 -1.56 2.95 3.70
N VAL A 197 -1.37 4.28 3.60
CA VAL A 197 -0.80 5.12 4.66
C VAL A 197 -1.72 6.31 4.84
N HIS A 198 -2.52 6.29 5.90
CA HIS A 198 -3.44 7.37 6.23
C HIS A 198 -2.84 8.24 7.33
N ILE A 199 -2.82 9.54 7.11
CA ILE A 199 -2.21 10.52 8.01
C ILE A 199 -3.28 11.50 8.47
N PHE A 200 -3.50 11.53 9.78
CA PHE A 200 -4.49 12.37 10.43
C PHE A 200 -3.81 13.38 11.36
N PRO A 201 -4.43 14.55 11.60
CA PRO A 201 -3.91 15.50 12.59
C PRO A 201 -3.95 14.91 14.01
N PHE A 202 -5.04 14.23 14.33
CA PHE A 202 -5.36 13.62 15.62
C PHE A 202 -6.37 12.49 15.41
N PRO A 203 -6.69 11.65 16.41
CA PRO A 203 -7.82 10.71 16.34
C PRO A 203 -9.12 11.46 16.04
N MET A 204 -9.79 11.07 14.96
CA MET A 204 -10.92 11.83 14.38
C MET A 204 -12.24 11.64 15.16
N THR A 205 -12.15 11.68 16.49
CA THR A 205 -13.32 11.62 17.37
C THR A 205 -14.14 12.91 17.33
N ALA A 206 -15.44 12.83 17.60
CA ALA A 206 -16.30 14.00 17.69
C ALA A 206 -15.78 15.06 18.68
N ALA A 207 -15.19 14.62 19.81
CA ALA A 207 -14.60 15.52 20.80
C ALA A 207 -13.38 16.28 20.27
N ASN A 208 -12.49 15.61 19.54
CA ASN A 208 -11.31 16.24 18.95
C ASN A 208 -11.71 17.18 17.80
N LEU A 209 -12.62 16.77 16.92
CA LEU A 209 -13.16 17.63 15.87
C LEU A 209 -13.82 18.89 16.44
N GLN A 210 -14.56 18.77 17.55
CA GLN A 210 -15.16 19.93 18.22
C GLN A 210 -14.11 20.83 18.86
N ARG A 211 -13.05 20.26 19.47
CA ARG A 211 -11.94 21.05 20.06
C ARG A 211 -11.24 21.91 19.02
N HIS A 212 -11.10 21.42 17.80
CA HIS A 212 -10.43 22.10 16.69
C HIS A 212 -11.41 22.78 15.70
N ALA A 213 -12.68 22.92 16.05
CA ALA A 213 -13.71 23.44 15.13
C ALA A 213 -13.46 24.87 14.63
N GLY A 214 -12.68 25.67 15.38
CA GLY A 214 -12.31 27.05 15.01
C GLY A 214 -11.01 27.17 14.20
N ASP A 215 -10.32 26.07 13.94
CA ASP A 215 -9.07 26.06 13.18
C ASP A 215 -9.33 26.29 11.68
N PRO A 216 -8.45 27.04 10.97
CA PRO A 216 -8.55 27.19 9.51
C PRO A 216 -8.62 25.87 8.73
N ASN A 217 -8.02 24.79 9.25
CA ASN A 217 -8.01 23.47 8.64
C ASN A 217 -9.22 22.59 9.00
N ALA A 218 -10.14 23.08 9.86
CA ALA A 218 -11.26 22.28 10.36
C ALA A 218 -12.14 21.67 9.27
N ALA A 219 -12.32 22.37 8.14
CA ALA A 219 -13.08 21.84 7.00
C ALA A 219 -12.38 20.65 6.35
N PHE A 220 -11.07 20.74 6.15
CA PHE A 220 -10.24 19.66 5.62
C PHE A 220 -10.25 18.46 6.58
N TRP A 221 -10.09 18.67 7.87
CA TRP A 221 -10.12 17.59 8.86
C TRP A 221 -11.46 16.87 8.92
N ARG A 222 -12.58 17.61 8.80
CA ARG A 222 -13.90 16.97 8.67
C ARG A 222 -14.02 16.08 7.42
N SER A 223 -13.30 16.38 6.33
CA SER A 223 -13.31 15.52 5.15
C SER A 223 -12.51 14.22 5.33
N LEU A 224 -11.59 14.17 6.31
CA LEU A 224 -10.84 12.96 6.66
C LEU A 224 -11.63 12.03 7.61
N ALA A 225 -12.52 12.58 8.43
CA ALA A 225 -13.21 11.84 9.49
C ALA A 225 -13.97 10.60 9.00
N PRO A 226 -14.69 10.61 7.86
CA PRO A 226 -15.41 9.43 7.39
C PRO A 226 -14.53 8.20 7.13
N ALA A 227 -13.26 8.40 6.75
CA ALA A 227 -12.34 7.28 6.55
C ALA A 227 -11.86 6.69 7.89
N TRP A 228 -11.68 7.53 8.88
CA TRP A 228 -11.38 7.08 10.24
C TRP A 228 -12.55 6.27 10.81
N GLU A 229 -13.76 6.84 10.77
CA GLU A 229 -14.98 6.21 11.28
C GLU A 229 -15.25 4.86 10.59
N ALA A 230 -15.17 4.81 9.26
CA ALA A 230 -15.38 3.58 8.50
C ALA A 230 -14.37 2.47 8.90
N PHE A 231 -13.12 2.83 9.20
CA PHE A 231 -12.13 1.87 9.67
C PHE A 231 -12.43 1.40 11.11
N GLU A 232 -12.74 2.32 12.03
CA GLU A 232 -13.06 1.96 13.43
C GLU A 232 -14.31 1.06 13.52
N ASP A 233 -15.30 1.30 12.65
CA ASP A 233 -16.55 0.54 12.64
C ASP A 233 -16.39 -0.86 12.05
N THR A 234 -15.49 -1.05 11.09
CA THR A 234 -15.44 -2.29 10.30
C THR A 234 -14.15 -3.07 10.43
N GLY A 235 -13.06 -2.44 10.88
CA GLY A 235 -11.72 -3.03 10.83
C GLY A 235 -11.18 -3.19 9.39
N HIS A 236 -11.82 -2.59 8.39
CA HIS A 236 -11.37 -2.65 7.00
C HIS A 236 -10.95 -1.27 6.49
N VAL A 237 -9.84 -1.22 5.76
CA VAL A 237 -9.35 0.03 5.18
C VAL A 237 -10.33 0.49 4.10
N PRO A 238 -11.01 1.65 4.24
CA PRO A 238 -11.93 2.13 3.24
C PRO A 238 -11.20 2.51 1.95
N ALA A 239 -11.87 2.30 0.82
CA ALA A 239 -11.36 2.83 -0.45
C ALA A 239 -11.55 4.35 -0.49
N VAL A 240 -10.49 5.07 -0.80
CA VAL A 240 -10.50 6.53 -0.94
C VAL A 240 -10.35 6.89 -2.42
N ARG A 241 -11.25 7.70 -2.93
CA ARG A 241 -11.22 8.27 -4.28
C ARG A 241 -11.26 9.79 -4.19
N VAL A 242 -10.90 10.45 -5.27
CA VAL A 242 -11.03 11.90 -5.39
C VAL A 242 -11.94 12.18 -6.59
N SER A 243 -13.03 12.92 -6.36
CA SER A 243 -13.96 13.37 -7.39
C SER A 243 -14.29 14.84 -7.14
N ASP A 244 -14.24 15.64 -8.19
CA ASP A 244 -14.51 17.09 -8.15
C ASP A 244 -13.66 17.85 -7.12
N GLY A 245 -12.47 17.34 -6.83
CA GLY A 245 -11.54 17.93 -5.87
C GLY A 245 -11.75 17.50 -4.42
N ASP A 246 -12.75 16.66 -4.13
CA ASP A 246 -13.07 16.19 -2.79
C ASP A 246 -12.79 14.71 -2.58
N TYR A 247 -12.50 14.31 -1.34
CA TYR A 247 -12.40 12.91 -0.97
C TYR A 247 -13.78 12.24 -0.98
N GLN A 248 -13.84 11.09 -1.63
CA GLN A 248 -14.99 10.18 -1.62
C GLN A 248 -14.57 8.89 -0.89
N ILE A 249 -15.14 8.67 0.29
CA ILE A 249 -14.85 7.51 1.10
C ILE A 249 -15.88 6.43 0.80
N VAL A 250 -15.40 5.27 0.37
CA VAL A 250 -16.22 4.08 0.11
C VAL A 250 -15.87 3.04 1.18
N PRO A 251 -16.75 2.78 2.15
CA PRO A 251 -16.53 1.72 3.12
C PRO A 251 -16.23 0.39 2.42
N ALA A 252 -15.35 -0.42 3.00
CA ALA A 252 -15.16 -1.78 2.55
C ALA A 252 -16.44 -2.59 2.84
N SER A 253 -16.88 -3.38 1.88
CA SER A 253 -18.07 -4.24 1.99
C SER A 253 -17.69 -5.62 2.48
#